data_03653847ccb98be55243547c1a4f94fe
#
_entry.id   03653847ccb98be55243547c1a4f94fe
#
_cell.length_a   1.000
_cell.length_b   1.000
_cell.length_c   1.000
_cell.angle_alpha   90.00
_cell.angle_beta   90.00
_cell.angle_gamma   90.00
#
_symmetry.space_group_name_H-M   'P 1'
#
loop_
_entity.id
_entity.type
_entity.pdbx_description
1 polymer ?
#
loop_
_entity_poly.entity_id
_entity_poly.type
_entity_poly.pdbx_seq_one_letter_code
_entity_poly.pdbx_strand_id
1 'polypeptide(L)'
;NFCILNGLPKEVRYNMGECNNDLGGYFIIDGKEKTVVPQEKFGDNMLYVRQLIKEDVDEIEDDHEYLYSAEIKSVSENISKPRRTLSVNIVAPNIKYSNKNIVVNIPNVRKPVPLFIVFRALGILSDKEIVSMCVLDIEKYDDMVDLLVPSVHDASTIFTQAAAINYIALLTKGKTTAYAMEVLADFLLPHVGEMNFKQKAYYLGHIVFKLLNVYTGVEEPTDR
;
A
#
# COMPACT_ATOMS: atom_id res chain seq x y z
N ASN A 1 32.71 1.70 16.94
CA ASN A 1 33.87 1.86 16.06
C ASN A 1 34.48 3.28 16.08
N PHE A 2 33.82 4.26 16.72
CA PHE A 2 34.31 5.65 16.79
C PHE A 2 35.07 5.96 18.10
N CYS A 3 34.93 5.11 19.12
CA CYS A 3 35.61 5.30 20.39
C CYS A 3 37.10 4.91 20.30
N ILE A 4 37.98 5.74 20.83
CA ILE A 4 39.44 5.49 20.91
C ILE A 4 39.73 4.20 21.69
N LEU A 5 38.87 3.88 22.66
CA LEU A 5 39.02 2.71 23.54
C LEU A 5 38.43 1.44 22.91
N ASN A 6 37.81 1.54 21.73
CA ASN A 6 37.26 0.38 21.03
C ASN A 6 38.39 -0.56 20.60
N GLY A 7 38.28 -1.82 20.93
CA GLY A 7 39.31 -2.83 20.62
C GLY A 7 40.34 -3.02 21.72
N LEU A 8 40.36 -2.19 22.76
CA LEU A 8 41.24 -2.42 23.91
C LEU A 8 40.64 -3.47 24.87
N PRO A 9 41.47 -4.35 25.47
CA PRO A 9 41.07 -5.28 26.50
C PRO A 9 40.41 -4.54 27.71
N LYS A 10 39.47 -5.20 28.39
CA LYS A 10 38.78 -4.62 29.56
C LYS A 10 39.73 -4.15 30.65
N GLU A 11 40.81 -4.90 30.89
CA GLU A 11 41.83 -4.58 31.89
C GLU A 11 42.55 -3.25 31.61
N VAL A 12 42.88 -3.05 30.31
CA VAL A 12 43.52 -1.80 29.86
C VAL A 12 42.59 -0.63 30.02
N ARG A 13 41.31 -0.78 29.63
CA ARG A 13 40.29 0.25 29.76
C ARG A 13 40.06 0.60 31.22
N TYR A 14 39.97 -0.40 32.10
CA TYR A 14 39.86 -0.19 33.56
C TYR A 14 41.03 0.62 34.12
N ASN A 15 42.26 0.29 33.72
CA ASN A 15 43.45 1.05 34.13
C ASN A 15 43.46 2.50 33.65
N MET A 16 42.73 2.78 32.57
CA MET A 16 42.51 4.13 32.01
C MET A 16 41.38 4.90 32.72
N GLY A 17 40.70 4.29 33.70
CA GLY A 17 39.63 4.90 34.49
C GLY A 17 38.22 4.55 34.05
N GLU A 18 38.03 3.62 33.11
CA GLU A 18 36.70 3.14 32.77
C GLU A 18 36.14 2.15 33.81
N CYS A 19 34.82 2.16 33.99
CA CYS A 19 34.14 1.17 34.80
C CYS A 19 34.19 -0.21 34.12
N ASN A 20 34.41 -1.28 34.88
CA ASN A 20 34.41 -2.66 34.36
C ASN A 20 33.08 -3.08 33.74
N ASN A 21 31.97 -2.49 34.17
CA ASN A 21 30.60 -2.79 33.73
C ASN A 21 30.08 -1.80 32.68
N ASP A 22 30.93 -0.92 32.17
CA ASP A 22 30.54 0.03 31.14
C ASP A 22 30.35 -0.70 29.81
N LEU A 23 29.13 -0.70 29.29
CA LEU A 23 28.75 -1.30 28.03
C LEU A 23 28.97 -0.35 26.84
N GLY A 24 29.24 0.93 27.08
CA GLY A 24 29.32 1.96 26.05
C GLY A 24 27.96 2.27 25.41
N GLY A 25 28.00 2.78 24.18
CA GLY A 25 26.78 3.12 23.42
C GLY A 25 26.28 4.54 23.65
N TYR A 26 27.05 5.38 24.32
CA TYR A 26 26.74 6.78 24.58
C TYR A 26 27.87 7.69 24.07
N PHE A 27 27.57 8.98 24.00
CA PHE A 27 28.50 10.03 23.62
C PHE A 27 28.60 11.04 24.76
N ILE A 28 29.79 11.59 24.99
CA ILE A 28 30.00 12.70 25.92
C ILE A 28 30.12 13.98 25.08
N ILE A 29 29.12 14.87 25.22
CA ILE A 29 29.05 16.14 24.51
C ILE A 29 28.86 17.26 25.54
N ASP A 30 29.80 18.21 25.58
CA ASP A 30 29.79 19.30 26.57
C ASP A 30 29.71 18.79 28.03
N GLY A 31 30.45 17.71 28.36
CA GLY A 31 30.46 17.11 29.68
C GLY A 31 29.18 16.38 30.09
N LYS A 32 28.27 16.10 29.18
CA LYS A 32 27.02 15.36 29.41
C LYS A 32 26.96 14.10 28.58
N GLU A 33 26.52 13.02 29.21
CA GLU A 33 26.25 11.76 28.52
C GLU A 33 24.99 11.90 27.66
N LYS A 34 25.10 11.56 26.40
CA LYS A 34 24.01 11.56 25.42
C LYS A 34 24.00 10.26 24.66
N THR A 35 22.80 9.75 24.35
CA THR A 35 22.62 8.57 23.51
C THR A 35 21.69 8.86 22.35
N VAL A 36 21.81 8.06 21.31
CA VAL A 36 20.88 8.08 20.18
C VAL A 36 19.67 7.24 20.57
N VAL A 37 18.50 7.86 20.62
CA VAL A 37 17.24 7.15 20.89
C VAL A 37 16.77 6.51 19.58
N PRO A 38 16.62 5.17 19.51
CA PRO A 38 16.06 4.53 18.35
C PRO A 38 14.59 4.94 18.15
N GLN A 39 14.19 5.15 16.91
CA GLN A 39 12.81 5.46 16.55
C GLN A 39 12.25 4.35 15.65
N GLU A 40 11.06 3.89 16.00
CA GLU A 40 10.32 2.96 15.17
C GLU A 40 9.49 3.72 14.13
N LYS A 41 9.43 3.17 12.92
CA LYS A 41 8.52 3.60 11.87
C LYS A 41 7.98 2.38 11.14
N PHE A 42 6.81 2.52 10.53
CA PHE A 42 6.31 1.47 9.64
C PHE A 42 7.28 1.24 8.47
N GLY A 43 7.50 -0.04 8.15
CA GLY A 43 8.31 -0.43 7.00
C GLY A 43 7.76 0.16 5.69
N ASP A 44 8.66 0.68 4.86
CA ASP A 44 8.29 1.12 3.51
C ASP A 44 8.07 -0.11 2.62
N ASN A 45 7.15 -0.01 1.65
CA ASN A 45 6.80 -1.09 0.70
C ASN A 45 6.24 -2.38 1.35
N MET A 46 5.76 -2.29 2.58
CA MET A 46 5.07 -3.39 3.25
C MET A 46 3.56 -3.26 3.07
N LEU A 47 2.91 -4.39 2.82
CA LEU A 47 1.45 -4.47 2.68
C LEU A 47 0.83 -4.75 4.05
N TYR A 48 -0.09 -3.89 4.47
CA TYR A 48 -0.88 -4.03 5.68
C TYR A 48 -2.35 -4.24 5.32
N VAL A 49 -2.93 -5.34 5.79
CA VAL A 49 -4.35 -5.64 5.57
C VAL A 49 -5.06 -5.63 6.90
N ARG A 50 -6.10 -4.81 7.01
CA ARG A 50 -6.84 -4.57 8.27
C ARG A 50 -8.34 -4.71 8.06
N GLN A 51 -9.00 -5.18 9.10
CA GLN A 51 -10.44 -4.99 9.27
C GLN A 51 -10.67 -3.62 9.89
N LEU A 52 -11.52 -2.80 9.28
CA LEU A 52 -11.89 -1.49 9.81
C LEU A 52 -13.08 -1.66 10.74
N ILE A 53 -12.93 -1.26 11.99
CA ILE A 53 -13.98 -1.22 12.98
C ILE A 53 -14.64 0.17 12.89
N LYS A 54 -15.96 0.27 13.16
CA LYS A 54 -16.71 1.55 13.06
C LYS A 54 -16.15 2.72 13.86
N GLU A 55 -15.36 2.44 14.88
CA GLU A 55 -14.73 3.45 15.77
C GLU A 55 -13.54 4.17 15.11
N ASP A 56 -12.93 3.56 14.08
CA ASP A 56 -11.76 4.12 13.37
C ASP A 56 -12.15 5.03 12.19
N VAL A 57 -13.45 5.23 11.94
CA VAL A 57 -13.97 5.88 10.72
C VAL A 57 -14.25 7.38 10.91
N ASP A 58 -14.13 7.90 12.14
CA ASP A 58 -14.47 9.30 12.46
C ASP A 58 -13.59 10.37 11.78
N GLU A 59 -12.51 9.99 11.07
CA GLU A 59 -11.62 10.92 10.35
C GLU A 59 -11.73 10.89 8.82
N ILE A 60 -12.60 10.05 8.24
CA ILE A 60 -12.72 9.96 6.78
C ILE A 60 -14.01 10.67 6.34
N GLU A 61 -13.88 11.89 5.85
CA GLU A 61 -14.94 12.73 5.25
C GLU A 61 -15.57 12.12 3.97
N ASP A 62 -15.23 10.89 3.59
CA ASP A 62 -15.80 10.23 2.42
C ASP A 62 -17.04 9.40 2.80
N ASP A 63 -18.13 9.58 2.06
CA ASP A 63 -19.43 8.87 2.12
C ASP A 63 -19.34 7.33 2.01
N HIS A 64 -18.14 6.75 2.10
CA HIS A 64 -17.88 5.33 1.91
C HIS A 64 -17.39 4.67 3.20
N GLU A 65 -18.28 3.91 3.82
CA GLU A 65 -17.92 3.01 4.90
C GLU A 65 -17.20 1.79 4.31
N TYR A 66 -15.94 1.55 4.73
CA TYR A 66 -15.15 0.40 4.30
C TYR A 66 -15.18 -0.71 5.35
N LEU A 67 -15.24 -1.98 4.91
CA LEU A 67 -15.16 -3.15 5.79
C LEU A 67 -13.73 -3.59 6.05
N TYR A 68 -12.94 -3.65 4.98
CA TYR A 68 -11.54 -4.07 5.00
C TYR A 68 -10.72 -3.14 4.12
N SER A 69 -9.48 -2.94 4.52
CA SER A 69 -8.52 -2.10 3.79
C SER A 69 -7.17 -2.80 3.69
N ALA A 70 -6.61 -2.84 2.49
CA ALA A 70 -5.22 -3.21 2.23
C ALA A 70 -4.44 -1.95 1.86
N GLU A 71 -3.49 -1.56 2.69
CA GLU A 71 -2.71 -0.33 2.55
C GLU A 71 -1.23 -0.64 2.31
N ILE A 72 -0.62 0.07 1.38
CA ILE A 72 0.82 0.04 1.14
C ILE A 72 1.39 1.46 1.04
N LYS A 73 2.47 1.71 1.79
CA LYS A 73 3.27 2.94 1.71
C LYS A 73 4.41 2.72 0.74
N SER A 74 4.16 3.03 -0.52
CA SER A 74 5.10 2.81 -1.62
C SER A 74 6.13 3.92 -1.72
N VAL A 75 7.40 3.52 -1.77
CA VAL A 75 8.56 4.41 -1.88
C VAL A 75 9.38 4.01 -3.08
N SER A 76 9.62 4.95 -4.00
CA SER A 76 10.49 4.74 -5.15
C SER A 76 11.95 4.50 -4.70
N GLU A 77 12.76 3.85 -5.54
CA GLU A 77 14.21 3.78 -5.36
C GLU A 77 14.86 5.17 -5.35
N ASN A 78 14.26 6.13 -6.01
CA ASN A 78 14.70 7.52 -5.98
C ASN A 78 14.28 8.19 -4.67
N ILE A 79 15.23 8.40 -3.76
CA ILE A 79 15.04 9.00 -2.43
C ILE A 79 14.41 10.40 -2.50
N SER A 80 14.58 11.12 -3.61
CA SER A 80 14.01 12.47 -3.79
C SER A 80 12.49 12.45 -4.01
N LYS A 81 11.90 11.30 -4.37
CA LYS A 81 10.45 11.18 -4.57
C LYS A 81 9.74 10.94 -3.23
N PRO A 82 8.62 11.63 -2.99
CA PRO A 82 7.87 11.44 -1.76
C PRO A 82 7.18 10.07 -1.73
N ARG A 83 6.99 9.56 -0.53
CA ARG A 83 6.21 8.36 -0.22
C ARG A 83 4.78 8.49 -0.74
N ARG A 84 4.23 7.42 -1.30
CA ARG A 84 2.85 7.36 -1.83
C ARG A 84 2.07 6.24 -1.17
N THR A 85 0.92 6.55 -0.62
CA THR A 85 0.04 5.57 0.00
C THR A 85 -1.02 5.14 -1.00
N LEU A 86 -1.10 3.84 -1.26
CA LEU A 86 -2.17 3.22 -2.03
C LEU A 86 -3.02 2.41 -1.05
N SER A 87 -4.34 2.51 -1.14
CA SER A 87 -5.24 1.61 -0.43
C SER A 87 -6.25 0.96 -1.37
N VAL A 88 -6.50 -0.31 -1.13
CA VAL A 88 -7.53 -1.12 -1.80
C VAL A 88 -8.53 -1.53 -0.74
N ASN A 89 -9.80 -1.17 -0.93
CA ASN A 89 -10.81 -1.28 0.10
C ASN A 89 -12.01 -2.08 -0.39
N ILE A 90 -12.63 -2.86 0.51
CA ILE A 90 -13.93 -3.48 0.31
C ILE A 90 -14.98 -2.53 0.90
N VAL A 91 -15.88 -2.04 0.05
CA VAL A 91 -16.93 -1.10 0.46
C VAL A 91 -18.04 -1.84 1.20
N ALA A 92 -18.52 -1.27 2.30
CA ALA A 92 -19.70 -1.77 2.99
C ALA A 92 -20.95 -1.62 2.13
N PRO A 93 -21.89 -2.59 2.16
CA PRO A 93 -23.17 -2.43 1.47
C PRO A 93 -23.94 -1.25 2.05
N ASN A 94 -24.29 -0.30 1.20
CA ASN A 94 -25.11 0.86 1.56
C ASN A 94 -26.16 1.12 0.47
N ILE A 95 -26.99 2.18 0.62
CA ILE A 95 -28.04 2.52 -0.34
C ILE A 95 -27.49 2.74 -1.76
N LYS A 96 -26.26 3.21 -1.90
CA LYS A 96 -25.60 3.52 -3.17
C LYS A 96 -24.87 2.33 -3.75
N TYR A 97 -24.25 1.52 -2.88
CA TYR A 97 -23.53 0.30 -3.24
C TYR A 97 -24.22 -0.89 -2.56
N SER A 98 -25.12 -1.56 -3.27
CA SER A 98 -25.85 -2.72 -2.75
C SER A 98 -24.95 -3.93 -2.51
N ASN A 99 -23.76 -3.95 -3.11
CA ASN A 99 -22.81 -5.05 -3.10
C ASN A 99 -21.45 -4.59 -2.51
N LYS A 100 -20.66 -5.55 -2.03
CA LYS A 100 -19.33 -5.35 -1.46
C LYS A 100 -18.29 -5.12 -2.57
N ASN A 101 -18.33 -3.97 -3.21
CA ASN A 101 -17.44 -3.64 -4.32
C ASN A 101 -16.02 -3.35 -3.83
N ILE A 102 -15.03 -3.65 -4.66
CA ILE A 102 -13.64 -3.34 -4.37
C ILE A 102 -13.24 -2.07 -5.12
N VAL A 103 -12.71 -1.12 -4.36
CA VAL A 103 -12.27 0.17 -4.87
C VAL A 103 -10.82 0.44 -4.51
N VAL A 104 -10.16 1.24 -5.33
CA VAL A 104 -8.76 1.60 -5.18
C VAL A 104 -8.65 3.11 -4.95
N ASN A 105 -8.05 3.50 -3.84
CA ASN A 105 -7.73 4.90 -3.55
C ASN A 105 -6.32 5.20 -4.06
N ILE A 106 -6.24 5.91 -5.16
CA ILE A 106 -4.98 6.32 -5.79
C ILE A 106 -4.63 7.73 -5.33
N PRO A 107 -3.39 8.01 -4.92
CA PRO A 107 -2.95 9.36 -4.59
C PRO A 107 -3.23 10.34 -5.73
N ASN A 108 -3.67 11.55 -5.40
CA ASN A 108 -4.04 12.61 -6.34
C ASN A 108 -5.31 12.34 -7.21
N VAL A 109 -6.04 11.30 -6.94
CA VAL A 109 -7.38 11.05 -7.48
C VAL A 109 -8.40 11.35 -6.39
N ARG A 110 -9.42 12.16 -6.69
CA ARG A 110 -10.35 12.71 -5.68
C ARG A 110 -11.34 11.70 -5.13
N LYS A 111 -11.65 10.67 -5.90
CA LYS A 111 -12.64 9.65 -5.53
C LYS A 111 -12.04 8.25 -5.72
N PRO A 112 -12.48 7.27 -4.94
CA PRO A 112 -12.12 5.89 -5.17
C PRO A 112 -12.44 5.45 -6.59
N VAL A 113 -11.54 4.68 -7.20
CA VAL A 113 -11.70 4.15 -8.57
C VAL A 113 -12.07 2.67 -8.47
N PRO A 114 -13.12 2.19 -9.18
CA PRO A 114 -13.43 0.77 -9.25
C PRO A 114 -12.24 -0.07 -9.73
N LEU A 115 -12.03 -1.22 -9.09
CA LEU A 115 -10.85 -2.06 -9.30
C LEU A 115 -10.59 -2.38 -10.78
N PHE A 116 -11.60 -2.84 -11.50
CA PHE A 116 -11.46 -3.25 -12.91
C PHE A 116 -11.11 -2.09 -13.85
N ILE A 117 -11.55 -0.86 -13.51
CA ILE A 117 -11.17 0.34 -14.29
C ILE A 117 -9.68 0.61 -14.12
N VAL A 118 -9.11 0.40 -12.93
CA VAL A 118 -7.65 0.55 -12.72
C VAL A 118 -6.87 -0.46 -13.53
N PHE A 119 -7.27 -1.74 -13.55
CA PHE A 119 -6.63 -2.76 -14.38
C PHE A 119 -6.70 -2.44 -15.87
N ARG A 120 -7.86 -1.98 -16.36
CA ARG A 120 -8.04 -1.58 -17.76
C ARG A 120 -7.17 -0.36 -18.13
N ALA A 121 -7.02 0.60 -17.21
CA ALA A 121 -6.11 1.74 -17.39
C ALA A 121 -4.64 1.29 -17.46
N LEU A 122 -4.24 0.25 -16.71
CA LEU A 122 -2.92 -0.36 -16.76
C LEU A 122 -2.68 -1.23 -18.02
N GLY A 123 -3.72 -1.44 -18.83
CA GLY A 123 -3.64 -2.16 -20.11
C GLY A 123 -4.13 -3.61 -20.07
N ILE A 124 -4.67 -4.08 -18.96
CA ILE A 124 -5.29 -5.41 -18.85
C ILE A 124 -6.79 -5.26 -19.13
N LEU A 125 -7.23 -5.72 -20.30
CA LEU A 125 -8.62 -5.50 -20.75
C LEU A 125 -9.55 -6.68 -20.50
N SER A 126 -9.00 -7.90 -20.42
CA SER A 126 -9.79 -9.12 -20.25
C SER A 126 -10.17 -9.32 -18.79
N ASP A 127 -11.47 -9.42 -18.50
CA ASP A 127 -11.97 -9.68 -17.16
C ASP A 127 -11.47 -11.01 -16.60
N LYS A 128 -11.37 -12.04 -17.46
CA LYS A 128 -10.80 -13.33 -17.07
C LYS A 128 -9.32 -13.20 -16.65
N GLU A 129 -8.53 -12.40 -17.36
CA GLU A 129 -7.14 -12.14 -17.02
C GLU A 129 -7.02 -11.38 -15.71
N ILE A 130 -7.86 -10.37 -15.48
CA ILE A 130 -7.92 -9.62 -14.22
C ILE A 130 -8.24 -10.55 -13.05
N VAL A 131 -9.29 -11.38 -13.18
CA VAL A 131 -9.67 -12.34 -12.16
C VAL A 131 -8.53 -13.32 -11.88
N SER A 132 -7.86 -13.85 -12.92
CA SER A 132 -6.72 -14.76 -12.73
C SER A 132 -5.52 -14.12 -12.02
N MET A 133 -5.32 -12.79 -12.18
CA MET A 133 -4.31 -12.05 -11.44
C MET A 133 -4.68 -11.83 -9.96
N CYS A 134 -5.99 -11.71 -9.68
CA CYS A 134 -6.49 -11.44 -8.32
C CYS A 134 -6.67 -12.72 -7.50
N VAL A 135 -6.97 -13.86 -8.13
CA VAL A 135 -7.32 -15.10 -7.42
C VAL A 135 -6.25 -16.17 -7.58
N LEU A 136 -5.31 -16.01 -8.53
CA LEU A 136 -4.21 -16.92 -8.88
C LEU A 136 -4.70 -18.26 -9.47
N ASP A 137 -5.56 -18.98 -8.78
CA ASP A 137 -6.12 -20.27 -9.18
C ASP A 137 -7.66 -20.22 -9.06
N ILE A 138 -8.32 -20.07 -10.21
CA ILE A 138 -9.78 -19.89 -10.29
C ILE A 138 -10.51 -21.15 -9.81
N GLU A 139 -9.98 -22.35 -10.11
CA GLU A 139 -10.63 -23.62 -9.73
C GLU A 139 -10.56 -23.87 -8.23
N LYS A 140 -9.49 -23.42 -7.58
CA LYS A 140 -9.27 -23.62 -6.15
C LYS A 140 -10.02 -22.60 -5.28
N TYR A 141 -10.21 -21.37 -5.77
CA TYR A 141 -10.75 -20.24 -5.02
C TYR A 141 -12.04 -19.69 -5.64
N ASP A 142 -12.98 -20.57 -6.00
CA ASP A 142 -14.24 -20.20 -6.65
C ASP A 142 -15.05 -19.19 -5.81
N ASP A 143 -15.10 -19.37 -4.50
CA ASP A 143 -15.76 -18.45 -3.55
C ASP A 143 -15.18 -17.00 -3.66
N MET A 144 -13.86 -16.84 -3.96
CA MET A 144 -13.25 -15.54 -4.12
C MET A 144 -13.61 -14.90 -5.47
N VAL A 145 -13.87 -15.69 -6.50
CA VAL A 145 -14.33 -15.20 -7.80
C VAL A 145 -15.68 -14.52 -7.66
N ASP A 146 -16.59 -15.13 -6.89
CA ASP A 146 -17.91 -14.56 -6.63
C ASP A 146 -17.85 -13.20 -5.93
N LEU A 147 -16.84 -12.97 -5.08
CA LEU A 147 -16.61 -11.68 -4.42
C LEU A 147 -16.14 -10.58 -5.40
N LEU A 148 -15.58 -10.94 -6.55
CA LEU A 148 -15.15 -10.00 -7.57
C LEU A 148 -16.29 -9.60 -8.54
N VAL A 149 -17.35 -10.40 -8.64
CA VAL A 149 -18.49 -10.16 -9.55
C VAL A 149 -19.08 -8.74 -9.42
N PRO A 150 -19.35 -8.20 -8.22
CA PRO A 150 -19.87 -6.84 -8.07
C PRO A 150 -18.92 -5.78 -8.68
N SER A 151 -17.61 -5.97 -8.54
CA SER A 151 -16.59 -5.06 -9.08
C SER A 151 -16.49 -5.14 -10.61
N VAL A 152 -16.79 -6.30 -11.23
CA VAL A 152 -16.93 -6.43 -12.69
C VAL A 152 -18.11 -5.59 -13.19
N HIS A 153 -19.26 -5.66 -12.50
CA HIS A 153 -20.45 -4.89 -12.87
C HIS A 153 -20.21 -3.38 -12.79
N ASP A 154 -19.47 -2.88 -11.81
CA ASP A 154 -19.12 -1.46 -11.70
C ASP A 154 -18.33 -0.92 -12.88
N ALA A 155 -17.57 -1.76 -13.53
CA ALA A 155 -16.76 -1.41 -14.70
C ALA A 155 -17.44 -1.74 -16.03
N SER A 156 -18.69 -2.19 -16.03
CA SER A 156 -19.41 -2.71 -17.21
C SER A 156 -19.60 -1.72 -18.37
N THR A 157 -19.39 -0.42 -18.13
CA THR A 157 -19.51 0.62 -19.16
C THR A 157 -18.16 1.04 -19.79
N ILE A 158 -17.04 0.58 -19.26
CA ILE A 158 -15.70 1.03 -19.65
C ILE A 158 -14.86 -0.18 -20.06
N PHE A 159 -14.76 -0.48 -21.35
CA PHE A 159 -14.07 -1.67 -21.86
C PHE A 159 -12.70 -1.40 -22.49
N THR A 160 -12.37 -0.14 -22.78
CA THR A 160 -11.11 0.22 -23.45
C THR A 160 -10.16 0.94 -22.51
N GLN A 161 -8.86 0.80 -22.76
CA GLN A 161 -7.84 1.48 -21.98
C GLN A 161 -8.00 3.01 -22.03
N ALA A 162 -8.26 3.56 -23.21
CA ALA A 162 -8.45 5.00 -23.38
C ALA A 162 -9.65 5.53 -22.57
N ALA A 163 -10.78 4.79 -22.54
CA ALA A 163 -11.94 5.15 -21.74
C ALA A 163 -11.64 5.08 -20.23
N ALA A 164 -10.87 4.07 -19.80
CA ALA A 164 -10.46 3.94 -18.39
C ALA A 164 -9.53 5.08 -17.95
N ILE A 165 -8.55 5.45 -18.79
CA ILE A 165 -7.67 6.59 -18.52
C ILE A 165 -8.48 7.90 -18.49
N ASN A 166 -9.43 8.10 -19.38
CA ASN A 166 -10.32 9.26 -19.38
C ASN A 166 -11.19 9.32 -18.12
N TYR A 167 -11.70 8.19 -17.65
CA TYR A 167 -12.46 8.11 -16.40
C TYR A 167 -11.60 8.57 -15.21
N ILE A 168 -10.37 8.05 -15.08
CA ILE A 168 -9.45 8.48 -14.04
C ILE A 168 -9.10 9.97 -14.20
N ALA A 169 -8.87 10.46 -15.43
CA ALA A 169 -8.57 11.86 -15.71
C ALA A 169 -9.64 12.81 -15.16
N LEU A 170 -10.92 12.48 -15.33
CA LEU A 170 -12.03 13.28 -14.81
C LEU A 170 -12.02 13.39 -13.27
N LEU A 171 -11.47 12.39 -12.58
CA LEU A 171 -11.35 12.36 -11.12
C LEU A 171 -10.09 13.07 -10.61
N THR A 172 -9.13 13.41 -11.48
CA THR A 172 -7.92 14.16 -11.12
C THR A 172 -8.16 15.67 -11.13
N LYS A 173 -7.25 16.41 -10.47
CA LYS A 173 -7.30 17.89 -10.48
C LYS A 173 -7.06 18.46 -11.88
N GLY A 174 -6.17 17.88 -12.67
CA GLY A 174 -5.79 18.35 -13.99
C GLY A 174 -6.80 18.04 -15.09
N LYS A 175 -7.70 17.07 -14.88
CA LYS A 175 -8.72 16.59 -15.84
C LYS A 175 -8.18 16.29 -17.24
N THR A 176 -6.90 15.98 -17.37
CA THR A 176 -6.23 15.64 -18.63
C THR A 176 -5.75 14.20 -18.62
N THR A 177 -5.78 13.56 -19.79
CA THR A 177 -5.27 12.18 -19.94
C THR A 177 -3.76 12.09 -19.68
N ALA A 178 -3.01 13.13 -20.05
CA ALA A 178 -1.57 13.20 -19.79
C ALA A 178 -1.28 13.18 -18.27
N TYR A 179 -2.03 13.96 -17.49
CA TYR A 179 -1.88 13.96 -16.04
C TYR A 179 -2.35 12.64 -15.40
N ALA A 180 -3.40 12.01 -15.93
CA ALA A 180 -3.81 10.69 -15.47
C ALA A 180 -2.72 9.62 -15.72
N MET A 181 -2.04 9.68 -16.86
CA MET A 181 -0.90 8.80 -17.15
C MET A 181 0.27 9.05 -16.20
N GLU A 182 0.58 10.31 -15.88
CA GLU A 182 1.59 10.67 -14.88
C GLU A 182 1.21 10.11 -13.49
N VAL A 183 -0.07 10.22 -13.10
CA VAL A 183 -0.57 9.64 -11.84
C VAL A 183 -0.38 8.13 -11.82
N LEU A 184 -0.69 7.42 -12.89
CA LEU A 184 -0.49 5.98 -12.98
C LEU A 184 1.00 5.58 -13.01
N ALA A 185 1.86 6.43 -13.59
CA ALA A 185 3.30 6.18 -13.63
C ALA A 185 3.98 6.47 -12.29
N ASP A 186 3.77 7.65 -11.71
CA ASP A 186 4.56 8.15 -10.58
C ASP A 186 3.89 7.96 -9.21
N PHE A 187 2.55 7.86 -9.16
CA PHE A 187 1.82 7.82 -7.88
C PHE A 187 1.26 6.43 -7.56
N LEU A 188 0.98 5.61 -8.59
CA LEU A 188 0.55 4.24 -8.39
C LEU A 188 1.77 3.33 -8.28
N LEU A 189 2.02 2.75 -7.09
CA LEU A 189 3.07 1.77 -6.84
C LEU A 189 4.46 2.15 -7.42
N PRO A 190 5.04 3.31 -7.04
CA PRO A 190 6.31 3.77 -7.60
C PRO A 190 7.49 2.81 -7.35
N HIS A 191 7.44 1.96 -6.31
CA HIS A 191 8.49 0.96 -6.02
C HIS A 191 8.58 -0.15 -7.08
N VAL A 192 7.52 -0.39 -7.85
CA VAL A 192 7.50 -1.40 -8.92
C VAL A 192 8.16 -0.90 -10.21
N GLY A 193 8.37 0.42 -10.30
CA GLY A 193 8.92 1.09 -11.48
C GLY A 193 7.87 1.98 -12.17
N GLU A 194 8.31 3.13 -12.69
CA GLU A 194 7.41 4.19 -13.16
C GLU A 194 6.54 3.75 -14.33
N MET A 195 7.14 3.26 -15.41
CA MET A 195 6.43 2.87 -16.64
C MET A 195 6.10 1.37 -16.72
N ASN A 196 6.26 0.64 -15.62
CA ASN A 196 6.09 -0.80 -15.60
C ASN A 196 4.63 -1.21 -15.30
N PHE A 197 3.69 -0.76 -16.13
CA PHE A 197 2.26 -0.92 -15.92
C PHE A 197 1.81 -2.37 -15.75
N LYS A 198 2.41 -3.30 -16.50
CA LYS A 198 2.09 -4.72 -16.40
C LYS A 198 2.45 -5.30 -15.02
N GLN A 199 3.64 -4.97 -14.50
CA GLN A 199 4.06 -5.43 -13.17
C GLN A 199 3.24 -4.76 -12.06
N LYS A 200 2.83 -3.50 -12.25
CA LYS A 200 1.91 -2.82 -11.34
C LYS A 200 0.56 -3.52 -11.28
N ALA A 201 0.06 -4.01 -12.43
CA ALA A 201 -1.18 -4.79 -12.46
C ALA A 201 -1.03 -6.12 -11.70
N TYR A 202 0.07 -6.87 -11.89
CA TYR A 202 0.34 -8.08 -11.10
C TYR A 202 0.42 -7.80 -9.61
N TYR A 203 1.11 -6.73 -9.22
CA TYR A 203 1.24 -6.37 -7.82
C TYR A 203 -0.11 -5.93 -7.21
N LEU A 204 -0.93 -5.20 -7.97
CA LEU A 204 -2.29 -4.85 -7.58
C LEU A 204 -3.15 -6.11 -7.39
N GLY A 205 -3.03 -7.09 -8.30
CA GLY A 205 -3.67 -8.41 -8.14
C GLY A 205 -3.25 -9.11 -6.85
N HIS A 206 -1.96 -9.07 -6.52
CA HIS A 206 -1.46 -9.61 -5.25
C HIS A 206 -2.04 -8.91 -4.02
N ILE A 207 -2.17 -7.57 -4.05
CA ILE A 207 -2.84 -6.81 -2.97
C ILE A 207 -4.28 -7.27 -2.79
N VAL A 208 -5.02 -7.42 -3.90
CA VAL A 208 -6.41 -7.89 -3.88
C VAL A 208 -6.50 -9.31 -3.35
N PHE A 209 -5.62 -10.22 -3.77
CA PHE A 209 -5.56 -11.58 -3.26
C PHE A 209 -5.37 -11.64 -1.75
N LYS A 210 -4.44 -10.86 -1.21
CA LYS A 210 -4.22 -10.76 0.24
C LYS A 210 -5.43 -10.17 0.97
N LEU A 211 -6.06 -9.15 0.39
CA LEU A 211 -7.28 -8.56 0.94
C LEU A 211 -8.43 -9.57 1.01
N LEU A 212 -8.62 -10.38 -0.04
CA LEU A 212 -9.64 -11.42 -0.09
C LEU A 212 -9.35 -12.56 0.89
N ASN A 213 -8.08 -12.98 1.06
CA ASN A 213 -7.69 -13.99 2.05
C ASN A 213 -8.04 -13.55 3.47
N VAL A 214 -7.79 -12.30 3.82
CA VAL A 214 -8.14 -11.77 5.14
C VAL A 214 -9.66 -11.62 5.27
N TYR A 215 -10.34 -11.18 4.21
CA TYR A 215 -11.80 -11.06 4.21
C TYR A 215 -12.52 -12.39 4.39
N THR A 216 -12.02 -13.47 3.76
CA THR A 216 -12.56 -14.85 3.89
C THR A 216 -12.09 -15.58 5.16
N GLY A 217 -11.19 -14.98 5.94
CA GLY A 217 -10.65 -15.57 7.17
C GLY A 217 -9.59 -16.66 6.93
N VAL A 218 -9.05 -16.75 5.72
CA VAL A 218 -7.94 -17.69 5.40
C VAL A 218 -6.63 -17.21 6.02
N GLU A 219 -6.42 -15.89 6.07
CA GLU A 219 -5.29 -15.23 6.71
C GLU A 219 -5.78 -14.27 7.80
N GLU A 220 -4.99 -14.09 8.86
CA GLU A 220 -5.29 -13.09 9.88
C GLU A 220 -4.92 -11.67 9.39
N PRO A 221 -5.63 -10.63 9.90
CA PRO A 221 -5.23 -9.26 9.64
C PRO A 221 -3.78 -9.00 10.06
N THR A 222 -3.10 -8.13 9.33
CA THR A 222 -1.72 -7.76 9.65
C THR A 222 -1.70 -6.89 10.89
N ASP A 223 -0.94 -7.28 11.91
CA ASP A 223 -0.68 -6.46 13.09
C ASP A 223 0.10 -5.19 12.73
N ARG A 224 -0.12 -4.16 13.56
CA ARG A 224 0.57 -2.87 13.42
C ARG A 224 1.92 -2.89 14.10
#